data_f457236ac066da841e8e44406a87fe82
#
_entry.id   f457236ac066da841e8e44406a87fe82
#
_cell.length_a   1.000
_cell.length_b   1.000
_cell.length_c   1.000
_cell.angle_alpha   90.00
_cell.angle_beta   90.00
_cell.angle_gamma   90.00
#
_symmetry.space_group_name_H-M   'P 1'
#
loop_
_entity.id
_entity.type
_entity.pdbx_description
1 polymer ?
#
loop_
_entity_poly.entity_id
_entity_poly.type
_entity_poly.pdbx_seq_one_letter_code
_entity_poly.pdbx_strand_id
1 'polypeptide(L)'
;MSLTLASTTTIVASLPALLGFIPDDSLVLITALTNDDGSVITGPLARIDLTHLTGHADDCARHFNRQCGDLPVSCVIGIVVRTVDGDNADDGSRPQRTDVDSVIEQLAEHGFTDVDVVHVPAVAEGARWRSYRDAGRTGVLPDPAATAAAAAAVAAGHTIAASRDDLAARFTPAPENLRVRLQPHITDAVTSAASDESWHLAAHVRLARADAAIRAAAHGELPTDDAVIADLAATFSTLSFRDALLAVPDDATRLAAENLVLHLWRHSCDPVAGQLAIVIAVHAYLRGSGTVARIALENADPKHPMTLLLSTVLDHAVAPSEIRHVIENASVEARRTLLSEPTIDQA
;
A
#
# COMPACT_ATOMS: atom_id res chain seq x y z
N MET A 1 6.37 -2.29 9.15
CA MET A 1 6.68 -1.50 10.37
C MET A 1 6.13 -2.27 11.55
N SER A 2 6.96 -2.66 12.51
CA SER A 2 6.53 -3.44 13.68
C SER A 2 6.50 -2.50 14.89
N LEU A 3 5.39 -2.43 15.59
CA LEU A 3 5.22 -1.58 16.79
C LEU A 3 5.11 -2.45 18.02
N THR A 4 5.81 -2.07 19.09
CA THR A 4 5.61 -2.68 20.39
C THR A 4 4.28 -2.20 20.98
N LEU A 5 3.35 -3.11 21.24
CA LEU A 5 2.01 -2.81 21.70
C LEU A 5 2.01 -2.59 23.21
N ALA A 6 1.81 -1.34 23.64
CA ALA A 6 1.76 -0.99 25.06
C ALA A 6 0.32 -0.95 25.64
N SER A 7 -0.70 -0.58 24.83
CA SER A 7 -2.10 -0.50 25.28
C SER A 7 -3.07 -0.39 24.08
N THR A 8 -4.34 -0.75 24.30
CA THR A 8 -5.43 -0.54 23.32
C THR A 8 -5.50 0.92 22.86
N THR A 9 -5.33 1.88 23.75
CA THR A 9 -5.30 3.31 23.44
C THR A 9 -4.21 3.66 22.41
N THR A 10 -2.99 3.15 22.62
CA THR A 10 -1.86 3.37 21.72
C THR A 10 -2.08 2.75 20.35
N ILE A 11 -2.66 1.54 20.31
CA ILE A 11 -2.98 0.84 19.07
C ILE A 11 -3.98 1.64 18.25
N VAL A 12 -5.10 2.06 18.85
CA VAL A 12 -6.14 2.84 18.17
C VAL A 12 -5.58 4.18 17.67
N ALA A 13 -4.81 4.89 18.48
CA ALA A 13 -4.17 6.15 18.06
C ALA A 13 -3.14 5.97 16.93
N SER A 14 -2.55 4.79 16.80
CA SER A 14 -1.56 4.48 15.76
C SER A 14 -2.17 4.06 14.41
N LEU A 15 -3.49 3.81 14.34
CA LEU A 15 -4.17 3.36 13.11
C LEU A 15 -3.86 4.22 11.88
N PRO A 16 -3.88 5.56 11.94
CA PRO A 16 -3.60 6.37 10.77
C PRO A 16 -2.20 6.14 10.20
N ALA A 17 -1.21 5.95 11.07
CA ALA A 17 0.15 5.67 10.64
C ALA A 17 0.32 4.28 10.03
N LEU A 18 -0.43 3.28 10.55
CA LEU A 18 -0.41 1.90 10.05
C LEU A 18 -1.12 1.75 8.71
N LEU A 19 -2.23 2.47 8.52
CA LEU A 19 -3.04 2.42 7.31
C LEU A 19 -2.56 3.39 6.21
N GLY A 20 -1.86 4.47 6.59
CA GLY A 20 -1.51 5.58 5.71
C GLY A 20 -2.63 6.62 5.53
N PHE A 21 -3.76 6.46 6.22
CA PHE A 21 -4.89 7.40 6.23
C PHE A 21 -5.70 7.24 7.52
N ILE A 22 -6.51 8.24 7.86
CA ILE A 22 -7.43 8.20 8.99
C ILE A 22 -8.63 7.32 8.61
N PRO A 23 -8.83 6.15 9.27
CA PRO A 23 -9.97 5.30 8.97
C PRO A 23 -11.27 5.92 9.48
N ASP A 24 -12.34 5.74 8.70
CA ASP A 24 -13.72 6.03 9.07
C ASP A 24 -14.61 4.90 8.58
N ASP A 25 -15.78 4.74 9.18
CA ASP A 25 -16.80 3.74 8.83
C ASP A 25 -16.24 2.33 8.56
N SER A 26 -15.33 1.88 9.44
CA SER A 26 -14.50 0.71 9.23
C SER A 26 -14.38 -0.18 10.46
N LEU A 27 -14.27 -1.50 10.22
CA LEU A 27 -13.68 -2.45 11.16
C LEU A 27 -12.21 -2.67 10.79
N VAL A 28 -11.31 -2.45 11.71
CA VAL A 28 -9.88 -2.76 11.57
C VAL A 28 -9.54 -3.92 12.50
N LEU A 29 -9.02 -5.02 11.95
CA LEU A 29 -8.51 -6.16 12.71
C LEU A 29 -6.98 -6.09 12.71
N ILE A 30 -6.37 -6.20 13.87
CA ILE A 30 -4.91 -6.20 14.05
C ILE A 30 -4.54 -7.41 14.90
N THR A 31 -3.54 -8.17 14.47
CA THR A 31 -2.95 -9.21 15.31
C THR A 31 -1.86 -8.65 16.21
N ALA A 32 -1.78 -9.20 17.41
CA ALA A 32 -0.63 -9.08 18.28
C ALA A 32 0.17 -10.38 18.22
N LEU A 33 1.47 -10.26 17.98
CA LEU A 33 2.40 -11.39 17.94
C LEU A 33 3.34 -11.28 19.13
N THR A 34 3.60 -12.38 19.83
CA THR A 34 4.58 -12.41 20.92
C THR A 34 5.89 -12.96 20.37
N ASN A 35 6.96 -12.17 20.46
CA ASN A 35 8.31 -12.60 20.12
C ASN A 35 8.91 -13.52 21.20
N ASP A 36 10.01 -14.18 20.88
CA ASP A 36 10.76 -15.06 21.79
C ASP A 36 11.27 -14.34 23.04
N ASP A 37 11.50 -13.03 22.98
CA ASP A 37 11.91 -12.18 24.11
C ASP A 37 10.73 -11.70 24.98
N GLY A 38 9.49 -12.12 24.64
CA GLY A 38 8.26 -11.72 25.32
C GLY A 38 7.73 -10.34 24.92
N SER A 39 8.37 -9.64 23.97
CA SER A 39 7.84 -8.39 23.44
C SER A 39 6.63 -8.67 22.53
N VAL A 40 5.64 -7.79 22.58
CA VAL A 40 4.44 -7.89 21.73
C VAL A 40 4.54 -6.86 20.60
N ILE A 41 4.46 -7.35 19.37
CA ILE A 41 4.51 -6.55 18.16
C ILE A 41 3.21 -6.64 17.37
N THR A 42 2.95 -5.65 16.50
CA THR A 42 1.85 -5.74 15.53
C THR A 42 2.20 -6.71 14.41
N GLY A 43 1.29 -7.63 14.13
CA GLY A 43 1.33 -8.50 12.96
C GLY A 43 0.41 -8.01 11.83
N PRO A 44 -0.16 -8.91 11.03
CA PRO A 44 -1.11 -8.58 9.97
C PRO A 44 -2.24 -7.68 10.42
N LEU A 45 -2.63 -6.76 9.52
CA LEU A 45 -3.70 -5.81 9.71
C LEU A 45 -4.66 -5.88 8.51
N ALA A 46 -5.95 -6.02 8.77
CA ALA A 46 -7.01 -5.94 7.78
C ALA A 46 -7.97 -4.80 8.09
N ARG A 47 -8.41 -4.07 7.07
CA ARG A 47 -9.47 -3.07 7.16
C ARG A 47 -10.63 -3.46 6.27
N ILE A 48 -11.83 -3.37 6.81
CA ILE A 48 -13.09 -3.74 6.15
C ILE A 48 -14.04 -2.57 6.31
N ASP A 49 -14.67 -2.13 5.22
CA ASP A 49 -15.75 -1.15 5.31
C ASP A 49 -16.95 -1.76 6.03
N LEU A 50 -17.54 -1.04 6.97
CA LEU A 50 -18.67 -1.54 7.75
C LEU A 50 -19.89 -1.85 6.87
N THR A 51 -20.05 -1.17 5.74
CA THR A 51 -21.09 -1.46 4.75
C THR A 51 -20.94 -2.85 4.11
N HIS A 52 -19.72 -3.40 4.08
CA HIS A 52 -19.44 -4.73 3.54
C HIS A 52 -19.40 -5.82 4.61
N LEU A 53 -19.61 -5.48 5.88
CA LEU A 53 -19.52 -6.44 6.97
C LEU A 53 -20.78 -7.28 7.11
N THR A 54 -21.97 -6.68 6.89
CA THR A 54 -23.26 -7.35 7.06
C THR A 54 -23.39 -8.51 6.09
N GLY A 55 -23.55 -9.71 6.65
CA GLY A 55 -23.67 -10.98 5.89
C GLY A 55 -22.35 -11.56 5.36
N HIS A 56 -21.20 -10.93 5.66
CA HIS A 56 -19.88 -11.35 5.17
C HIS A 56 -18.87 -11.64 6.29
N ALA A 57 -19.33 -11.86 7.51
CA ALA A 57 -18.47 -12.11 8.68
C ALA A 57 -17.52 -13.30 8.48
N ASP A 58 -18.01 -14.42 7.92
CA ASP A 58 -17.19 -15.60 7.61
C ASP A 58 -16.13 -15.31 6.54
N ASP A 59 -16.47 -14.58 5.47
CA ASP A 59 -15.51 -14.18 4.44
C ASP A 59 -14.41 -13.30 5.02
N CYS A 60 -14.78 -12.36 5.89
CA CYS A 60 -13.84 -11.48 6.59
C CYS A 60 -12.90 -12.27 7.50
N ALA A 61 -13.44 -13.17 8.34
CA ALA A 61 -12.65 -13.99 9.26
C ALA A 61 -11.73 -14.96 8.49
N ARG A 62 -12.22 -15.59 7.44
CA ARG A 62 -11.45 -16.48 6.57
C ARG A 62 -10.33 -15.74 5.85
N HIS A 63 -10.61 -14.55 5.34
CA HIS A 63 -9.57 -13.70 4.71
C HIS A 63 -8.50 -13.32 5.72
N PHE A 64 -8.90 -12.85 6.90
CA PHE A 64 -7.98 -12.48 7.97
C PHE A 64 -7.13 -13.67 8.45
N ASN A 65 -7.75 -14.84 8.61
CA ASN A 65 -7.05 -16.08 8.95
C ASN A 65 -5.97 -16.44 7.93
N ARG A 66 -6.27 -16.32 6.62
CA ARG A 66 -5.26 -16.53 5.56
C ARG A 66 -4.12 -15.55 5.65
N GLN A 67 -4.40 -14.29 6.03
CA GLN A 67 -3.36 -13.27 6.24
C GLN A 67 -2.43 -13.61 7.42
N CYS A 68 -2.97 -14.24 8.46
CA CYS A 68 -2.20 -14.65 9.61
C CYS A 68 -1.34 -15.89 9.33
N GLY A 69 -1.79 -16.79 8.44
CA GLY A 69 -1.07 -18.03 8.13
C GLY A 69 -0.70 -18.79 9.40
N ASP A 70 0.56 -19.22 9.49
CA ASP A 70 1.12 -19.96 10.63
C ASP A 70 1.74 -19.05 11.71
N LEU A 71 1.48 -17.72 11.65
CA LEU A 71 2.03 -16.79 12.63
C LEU A 71 1.51 -17.09 14.05
N PRO A 72 2.36 -16.98 15.08
CA PRO A 72 1.96 -17.21 16.48
C PRO A 72 1.15 -16.02 17.01
N VAL A 73 -0.11 -15.93 16.58
CA VAL A 73 -1.02 -14.85 17.01
C VAL A 73 -1.39 -15.05 18.47
N SER A 74 -1.05 -14.08 19.32
CA SER A 74 -1.38 -14.11 20.75
C SER A 74 -2.75 -13.51 21.04
N CYS A 75 -3.15 -12.46 20.31
CA CYS A 75 -4.53 -11.94 20.37
C CYS A 75 -4.87 -11.18 19.08
N VAL A 76 -6.17 -10.95 18.88
CA VAL A 76 -6.71 -10.11 17.80
C VAL A 76 -7.42 -8.91 18.45
N ILE A 77 -7.08 -7.71 17.98
CA ILE A 77 -7.72 -6.48 18.41
C ILE A 77 -8.55 -5.95 17.23
N GLY A 78 -9.87 -5.92 17.43
CA GLY A 78 -10.81 -5.30 16.49
C GLY A 78 -11.09 -3.85 16.88
N ILE A 79 -11.06 -2.93 15.95
CA ILE A 79 -11.40 -1.52 16.18
C ILE A 79 -12.49 -1.12 15.18
N VAL A 80 -13.68 -0.84 15.70
CA VAL A 80 -14.78 -0.26 14.94
C VAL A 80 -14.66 1.26 15.01
N VAL A 81 -14.41 1.89 13.89
CA VAL A 81 -14.37 3.36 13.75
C VAL A 81 -15.66 3.80 13.09
N ARG A 82 -16.52 4.46 13.83
CA ARG A 82 -17.79 4.97 13.32
C ARG A 82 -18.37 6.05 14.21
N THR A 83 -18.69 7.19 13.63
CA THR A 83 -19.46 8.22 14.31
C THR A 83 -20.87 7.70 14.61
N VAL A 84 -21.33 7.87 15.81
CA VAL A 84 -22.70 7.57 16.24
C VAL A 84 -23.44 8.89 16.37
N ASP A 85 -24.43 9.13 15.51
CA ASP A 85 -25.24 10.34 15.55
C ASP A 85 -26.28 10.29 16.69
N GLY A 86 -26.44 11.42 17.41
CA GLY A 86 -27.53 11.66 18.34
C GLY A 86 -27.33 11.20 19.78
N ASP A 87 -28.41 11.25 20.58
CA ASP A 87 -28.48 10.92 22.01
C ASP A 87 -28.02 9.50 22.40
N ASN A 88 -27.79 8.62 21.42
CA ASN A 88 -27.33 7.25 21.61
C ASN A 88 -25.84 7.14 21.94
N ALA A 89 -25.08 8.24 21.90
CA ALA A 89 -23.63 8.20 22.21
C ALA A 89 -23.34 7.81 23.66
N ASP A 90 -24.32 7.94 24.57
CA ASP A 90 -24.17 7.71 26.02
C ASP A 90 -24.97 6.51 26.56
N ASP A 91 -25.88 5.91 25.77
CA ASP A 91 -26.75 4.80 26.22
C ASP A 91 -26.06 3.43 26.26
N GLY A 92 -24.77 3.36 25.95
CA GLY A 92 -24.00 2.11 25.93
C GLY A 92 -24.18 1.30 24.64
N SER A 93 -24.95 1.82 23.66
CA SER A 93 -25.10 1.21 22.33
C SER A 93 -23.73 1.10 21.65
N ARG A 94 -23.51 -0.03 20.98
CA ARG A 94 -22.33 -0.27 20.14
C ARG A 94 -22.77 -0.39 18.70
N PRO A 95 -22.21 0.41 17.77
CA PRO A 95 -22.60 0.34 16.38
C PRO A 95 -22.36 -1.07 15.82
N GLN A 96 -23.28 -1.54 14.99
CA GLN A 96 -23.19 -2.84 14.30
C GLN A 96 -22.89 -4.04 15.20
N ARG A 97 -23.44 -4.07 16.40
CA ARG A 97 -23.16 -5.09 17.41
C ARG A 97 -23.33 -6.51 16.86
N THR A 98 -24.40 -6.78 16.15
CA THR A 98 -24.68 -8.10 15.59
C THR A 98 -23.60 -8.56 14.60
N ASP A 99 -23.18 -7.65 13.69
CA ASP A 99 -22.16 -7.98 12.71
C ASP A 99 -20.79 -8.20 13.37
N VAL A 100 -20.47 -7.38 14.37
CA VAL A 100 -19.22 -7.51 15.15
C VAL A 100 -19.21 -8.81 15.95
N ASP A 101 -20.32 -9.17 16.61
CA ASP A 101 -20.45 -10.43 17.35
C ASP A 101 -20.30 -11.63 16.39
N SER A 102 -20.87 -11.56 15.17
CA SER A 102 -20.69 -12.58 14.15
C SER A 102 -19.22 -12.71 13.69
N VAL A 103 -18.51 -11.60 13.52
CA VAL A 103 -17.05 -11.65 13.19
C VAL A 103 -16.25 -12.28 14.31
N ILE A 104 -16.55 -11.97 15.58
CA ILE A 104 -15.88 -12.58 16.73
C ILE A 104 -16.12 -14.10 16.77
N GLU A 105 -17.35 -14.55 16.51
CA GLU A 105 -17.69 -15.97 16.45
C GLU A 105 -16.93 -16.67 15.32
N GLN A 106 -16.90 -16.09 14.13
CA GLN A 106 -16.19 -16.66 12.99
C GLN A 106 -14.66 -16.66 13.21
N LEU A 107 -14.09 -15.62 13.81
CA LEU A 107 -12.67 -15.64 14.20
C LEU A 107 -12.37 -16.76 15.20
N ALA A 108 -13.26 -17.00 16.16
CA ALA A 108 -13.10 -18.11 17.11
C ALA A 108 -13.14 -19.49 16.43
N GLU A 109 -13.99 -19.69 15.43
CA GLU A 109 -14.02 -20.91 14.61
C GLU A 109 -12.70 -21.14 13.85
N HIS A 110 -12.00 -20.06 13.48
CA HIS A 110 -10.67 -20.12 12.88
C HIS A 110 -9.51 -20.20 13.90
N GLY A 111 -9.83 -20.37 15.20
CA GLY A 111 -8.82 -20.59 16.25
C GLY A 111 -8.35 -19.34 16.99
N PHE A 112 -8.86 -18.15 16.67
CA PHE A 112 -8.55 -16.91 17.39
C PHE A 112 -9.40 -16.82 18.67
N THR A 113 -8.89 -17.34 19.77
CA THR A 113 -9.63 -17.45 21.05
C THR A 113 -9.60 -16.17 21.88
N ASP A 114 -8.58 -15.32 21.70
CA ASP A 114 -8.46 -14.02 22.36
C ASP A 114 -8.71 -12.90 21.36
N VAL A 115 -9.99 -12.49 21.26
CA VAL A 115 -10.44 -11.41 20.40
C VAL A 115 -11.07 -10.31 21.25
N ASP A 116 -10.47 -9.12 21.26
CA ASP A 116 -11.02 -7.94 21.95
C ASP A 116 -11.43 -6.90 20.90
N VAL A 117 -12.68 -6.44 20.94
CA VAL A 117 -13.18 -5.43 19.99
C VAL A 117 -13.57 -4.17 20.76
N VAL A 118 -13.11 -3.03 20.22
CA VAL A 118 -13.43 -1.70 20.76
C VAL A 118 -14.09 -0.83 19.70
N HIS A 119 -14.94 0.08 20.13
CA HIS A 119 -15.51 1.15 19.32
C HIS A 119 -14.85 2.48 19.66
N VAL A 120 -14.60 3.28 18.64
CA VAL A 120 -14.20 4.68 18.73
C VAL A 120 -14.98 5.50 17.69
N PRO A 121 -15.55 6.66 18.06
CA PRO A 121 -16.32 7.46 17.10
C PRO A 121 -15.47 8.06 15.99
N ALA A 122 -14.22 8.39 16.27
CA ALA A 122 -13.23 8.86 15.32
C ALA A 122 -11.83 8.64 15.88
N VAL A 123 -10.82 8.47 15.02
CA VAL A 123 -9.42 8.39 15.44
C VAL A 123 -8.85 9.81 15.54
N ALA A 124 -9.19 10.51 16.62
CA ALA A 124 -8.80 11.89 16.89
C ALA A 124 -8.43 12.08 18.37
N GLU A 125 -7.66 13.14 18.66
CA GLU A 125 -7.33 13.53 20.04
C GLU A 125 -8.59 13.74 20.87
N GLY A 126 -8.60 13.21 22.08
CA GLY A 126 -9.71 13.32 23.02
C GLY A 126 -10.87 12.35 22.74
N ALA A 127 -10.89 11.66 21.60
CA ALA A 127 -11.92 10.67 21.32
C ALA A 127 -11.88 9.52 22.34
N ARG A 128 -13.06 9.09 22.74
CA ARG A 128 -13.20 8.05 23.77
C ARG A 128 -13.53 6.72 23.12
N TRP A 129 -12.67 5.70 23.32
CA TRP A 129 -12.97 4.33 22.91
C TRP A 129 -13.65 3.54 24.04
N ARG A 130 -14.43 2.51 23.68
CA ARG A 130 -15.17 1.63 24.59
C ARG A 130 -15.13 0.19 24.09
N SER A 131 -14.95 -0.80 24.97
CA SER A 131 -14.97 -2.22 24.58
C SER A 131 -16.40 -2.71 24.29
N TYR A 132 -16.52 -3.65 23.35
CA TYR A 132 -17.77 -4.36 23.04
C TYR A 132 -18.14 -5.37 24.13
N ARG A 133 -17.15 -5.96 24.80
CA ARG A 133 -17.35 -7.01 25.82
C ARG A 133 -17.49 -6.47 27.23
N ASP A 134 -16.69 -5.47 27.60
CA ASP A 134 -16.62 -4.94 28.96
C ASP A 134 -16.91 -3.42 28.94
N ALA A 135 -18.09 -3.06 29.45
CA ALA A 135 -18.51 -1.66 29.52
C ALA A 135 -17.61 -0.79 30.41
N GLY A 136 -16.88 -1.40 31.34
CA GLY A 136 -15.91 -0.72 32.20
C GLY A 136 -14.58 -0.41 31.51
N ARG A 137 -14.25 -1.11 30.45
CA ARG A 137 -13.04 -0.86 29.67
C ARG A 137 -13.25 0.27 28.65
N THR A 138 -12.63 1.39 28.93
CA THR A 138 -12.69 2.61 28.11
C THR A 138 -11.38 3.38 28.22
N GLY A 139 -11.11 4.26 27.30
CA GLY A 139 -9.96 5.16 27.35
C GLY A 139 -10.16 6.37 26.42
N VAL A 140 -9.23 7.31 26.53
CA VAL A 140 -9.21 8.54 25.72
C VAL A 140 -7.97 8.50 24.84
N LEU A 141 -8.13 8.82 23.56
CA LEU A 141 -7.03 8.83 22.59
C LEU A 141 -6.12 10.06 22.81
N PRO A 142 -4.80 9.87 22.80
CA PRO A 142 -3.88 10.98 22.61
C PRO A 142 -3.98 11.49 21.16
N ASP A 143 -3.29 12.58 20.85
CA ASP A 143 -3.12 13.03 19.47
C ASP A 143 -2.50 11.91 18.61
N PRO A 144 -3.21 11.39 17.57
CA PRO A 144 -2.67 10.36 16.68
C PRO A 144 -1.39 10.79 15.95
N ALA A 145 -1.22 12.09 15.69
CA ALA A 145 -0.02 12.63 15.05
C ALA A 145 1.21 12.62 15.97
N ALA A 146 1.01 12.60 17.31
CA ALA A 146 2.07 12.56 18.29
C ALA A 146 2.51 11.12 18.67
N THR A 147 1.96 10.08 18.03
CA THR A 147 2.34 8.69 18.32
C THR A 147 3.73 8.35 17.75
N ALA A 148 4.41 7.40 18.38
CA ALA A 148 5.69 6.88 17.87
C ALA A 148 5.54 6.29 16.45
N ALA A 149 4.37 5.70 16.15
CA ALA A 149 4.05 5.20 14.82
C ALA A 149 3.98 6.31 13.78
N ALA A 150 3.31 7.43 14.10
CA ALA A 150 3.23 8.60 13.22
C ALA A 150 4.62 9.22 12.99
N ALA A 151 5.41 9.37 14.05
CA ALA A 151 6.78 9.88 13.95
C ALA A 151 7.65 8.98 13.05
N ALA A 152 7.55 7.67 13.21
CA ALA A 152 8.29 6.72 12.37
C ALA A 152 7.81 6.72 10.91
N ALA A 153 6.50 6.85 10.66
CA ALA A 153 5.95 6.98 9.31
C ALA A 153 6.46 8.26 8.62
N VAL A 154 6.42 9.39 9.31
CA VAL A 154 6.94 10.67 8.80
C VAL A 154 8.45 10.61 8.53
N ALA A 155 9.22 10.01 9.45
CA ALA A 155 10.67 9.81 9.27
C ALA A 155 11.00 8.94 8.05
N ALA A 156 10.12 7.99 7.70
CA ALA A 156 10.20 7.17 6.49
C ALA A 156 9.65 7.89 5.23
N GLY A 157 9.28 9.17 5.33
CA GLY A 157 8.74 9.97 4.23
C GLY A 157 7.28 9.69 3.88
N HIS A 158 6.55 8.96 4.73
CA HIS A 158 5.13 8.69 4.50
C HIS A 158 4.28 9.90 4.92
N THR A 159 3.27 10.20 4.11
CA THR A 159 2.19 11.12 4.48
C THR A 159 0.97 10.33 4.91
N ILE A 160 0.30 10.78 5.97
CA ILE A 160 -0.96 10.22 6.43
C ILE A 160 -2.08 11.05 5.81
N ALA A 161 -2.89 10.45 4.95
CA ALA A 161 -4.01 11.12 4.30
C ALA A 161 -5.18 11.30 5.29
N ALA A 162 -6.04 12.30 5.06
CA ALA A 162 -7.22 12.52 5.89
C ALA A 162 -8.29 11.42 5.71
N SER A 163 -8.31 10.77 4.54
CA SER A 163 -9.21 9.65 4.25
C SER A 163 -8.59 8.70 3.22
N ARG A 164 -9.24 7.53 3.00
CA ARG A 164 -8.88 6.63 1.87
C ARG A 164 -9.12 7.32 0.52
N ASP A 165 -10.17 8.13 0.43
CA ASP A 165 -10.51 8.85 -0.80
C ASP A 165 -9.47 9.94 -1.11
N ASP A 166 -8.96 10.65 -0.11
CA ASP A 166 -7.83 11.58 -0.28
C ASP A 166 -6.58 10.85 -0.76
N LEU A 167 -6.34 9.63 -0.26
CA LEU A 167 -5.25 8.81 -0.73
C LEU A 167 -5.46 8.37 -2.19
N ALA A 168 -6.69 8.00 -2.56
CA ALA A 168 -7.08 7.67 -3.93
C ALA A 168 -7.03 8.89 -4.86
N ALA A 169 -7.30 10.10 -4.36
CA ALA A 169 -7.23 11.35 -5.13
C ALA A 169 -5.81 11.64 -5.66
N ARG A 170 -4.77 11.04 -5.08
CA ARG A 170 -3.41 11.07 -5.65
C ARG A 170 -3.37 10.51 -7.08
N PHE A 171 -4.29 9.60 -7.41
CA PHE A 171 -4.47 8.98 -8.72
C PHE A 171 -5.44 9.78 -9.62
N THR A 172 -5.60 11.08 -9.38
CA THR A 172 -6.33 11.94 -10.30
C THR A 172 -5.46 12.24 -11.53
N PRO A 173 -5.91 11.88 -12.74
CA PRO A 173 -5.17 12.17 -13.97
C PRO A 173 -4.96 13.68 -14.17
N ALA A 174 -3.88 14.05 -14.84
CA ALA A 174 -3.67 15.43 -15.29
C ALA A 174 -4.79 15.84 -16.27
N PRO A 175 -5.03 17.15 -16.47
CA PRO A 175 -6.03 17.64 -17.41
C PRO A 175 -5.92 16.97 -18.78
N GLU A 176 -7.06 16.64 -19.39
CA GLU A 176 -7.13 15.87 -20.64
C GLU A 176 -6.32 16.50 -21.77
N ASN A 177 -6.39 17.83 -21.92
CA ASN A 177 -5.62 18.54 -22.93
C ASN A 177 -4.10 18.34 -22.78
N LEU A 178 -3.60 18.20 -21.55
CA LEU A 178 -2.19 17.90 -21.29
C LEU A 178 -1.85 16.46 -21.72
N ARG A 179 -2.67 15.49 -21.33
CA ARG A 179 -2.46 14.08 -21.66
C ARG A 179 -2.54 13.83 -23.16
N VAL A 180 -3.53 14.42 -23.84
CA VAL A 180 -3.69 14.33 -25.29
C VAL A 180 -2.48 14.94 -26.01
N ARG A 181 -1.94 16.08 -25.51
CA ARG A 181 -0.73 16.69 -26.08
C ARG A 181 0.49 15.78 -25.94
N LEU A 182 0.66 15.11 -24.81
CA LEU A 182 1.80 14.23 -24.52
C LEU A 182 1.71 12.86 -25.22
N GLN A 183 0.51 12.39 -25.53
CA GLN A 183 0.28 11.03 -26.05
C GLN A 183 1.12 10.70 -27.30
N PRO A 184 1.24 11.55 -28.34
CA PRO A 184 2.10 11.27 -29.49
C PRO A 184 3.57 11.09 -29.08
N HIS A 185 4.10 11.95 -28.24
CA HIS A 185 5.48 11.87 -27.74
C HIS A 185 5.75 10.58 -26.98
N ILE A 186 4.79 10.16 -26.12
CA ILE A 186 4.88 8.91 -25.37
C ILE A 186 4.84 7.72 -26.34
N THR A 187 3.94 7.73 -27.31
CA THR A 187 3.83 6.65 -28.32
C THR A 187 5.12 6.50 -29.13
N ASP A 188 5.68 7.61 -29.59
CA ASP A 188 6.96 7.62 -30.32
C ASP A 188 8.11 7.09 -29.45
N ALA A 189 8.16 7.50 -28.18
CA ALA A 189 9.17 7.05 -27.22
C ALA A 189 9.05 5.56 -26.89
N VAL A 190 7.82 5.02 -26.76
CA VAL A 190 7.58 3.58 -26.57
C VAL A 190 7.98 2.78 -27.79
N THR A 191 7.63 3.28 -28.99
CA THR A 191 8.00 2.63 -30.26
C THR A 191 9.52 2.60 -30.42
N SER A 192 10.19 3.71 -30.14
CA SER A 192 11.65 3.79 -30.14
C SER A 192 12.29 2.85 -29.13
N ALA A 193 11.74 2.74 -27.93
CA ALA A 193 12.24 1.84 -26.90
C ALA A 193 12.13 0.36 -27.29
N ALA A 194 11.19 0.01 -28.16
CA ALA A 194 10.93 -1.38 -28.59
C ALA A 194 11.69 -1.80 -29.86
N SER A 195 12.17 -0.86 -30.69
CA SER A 195 12.59 -1.12 -32.06
C SER A 195 14.08 -0.86 -32.36
N ASP A 196 14.89 -0.50 -31.37
CA ASP A 196 16.25 0.00 -31.63
C ASP A 196 17.28 -1.14 -31.78
N GLU A 197 17.93 -1.27 -32.95
CA GLU A 197 19.05 -2.19 -33.16
C GLU A 197 20.30 -1.84 -32.32
N SER A 198 20.41 -0.58 -31.90
CA SER A 198 21.44 -0.10 -30.93
C SER A 198 20.95 -0.03 -29.50
N TRP A 199 19.93 -0.81 -29.15
CA TRP A 199 19.20 -0.71 -27.90
C TRP A 199 20.08 -0.85 -26.64
N HIS A 200 21.20 -1.59 -26.70
CA HIS A 200 22.10 -1.72 -25.56
C HIS A 200 22.76 -0.39 -25.16
N LEU A 201 23.20 0.42 -26.14
CA LEU A 201 23.75 1.76 -25.85
C LEU A 201 22.62 2.68 -25.36
N ALA A 202 21.44 2.59 -26.00
CA ALA A 202 20.25 3.30 -25.56
C ALA A 202 19.79 2.85 -24.17
N ALA A 203 19.93 1.56 -23.82
CA ALA A 203 19.58 1.03 -22.50
C ALA A 203 20.40 1.68 -21.39
N HIS A 204 21.71 1.81 -21.54
CA HIS A 204 22.55 2.50 -20.56
C HIS A 204 22.09 3.92 -20.30
N VAL A 205 21.79 4.68 -21.37
CA VAL A 205 21.35 6.07 -21.27
C VAL A 205 19.96 6.15 -20.62
N ARG A 206 19.02 5.29 -21.02
CA ARG A 206 17.66 5.27 -20.46
C ARG A 206 17.65 4.92 -18.97
N LEU A 207 18.37 3.87 -18.57
CA LEU A 207 18.49 3.49 -17.16
C LEU A 207 19.17 4.58 -16.32
N ALA A 208 20.24 5.20 -16.85
CA ALA A 208 20.91 6.30 -16.15
C ALA A 208 20.00 7.53 -15.95
N ARG A 209 19.16 7.84 -16.96
CA ARG A 209 18.15 8.91 -16.85
C ARG A 209 17.06 8.57 -15.84
N ALA A 210 16.55 7.34 -15.86
CA ALA A 210 15.56 6.89 -14.89
C ALA A 210 16.11 6.95 -13.45
N ASP A 211 17.33 6.45 -13.23
CA ASP A 211 18.01 6.54 -11.94
C ASP A 211 18.23 8.00 -11.48
N ALA A 212 18.60 8.89 -12.41
CA ALA A 212 18.74 10.31 -12.11
C ALA A 212 17.40 10.95 -11.76
N ALA A 213 16.34 10.61 -12.47
CA ALA A 213 14.99 11.10 -12.19
C ALA A 213 14.45 10.59 -10.84
N ILE A 214 14.74 9.33 -10.46
CA ILE A 214 14.40 8.80 -9.13
C ILE A 214 15.14 9.59 -8.04
N ARG A 215 16.45 9.87 -8.23
CA ARG A 215 17.22 10.69 -7.27
C ARG A 215 16.69 12.11 -7.15
N ALA A 216 16.31 12.76 -8.26
CA ALA A 216 15.69 14.09 -8.26
C ALA A 216 14.34 14.07 -7.51
N ALA A 217 13.51 13.03 -7.76
CA ALA A 217 12.24 12.86 -7.07
C ALA A 217 12.38 12.67 -5.56
N ALA A 218 13.51 12.12 -5.07
CA ALA A 218 13.81 12.04 -3.65
C ALA A 218 13.99 13.44 -2.99
N HIS A 219 14.28 14.45 -3.80
CA HIS A 219 14.35 15.86 -3.38
C HIS A 219 13.09 16.66 -3.73
N GLY A 220 12.02 15.98 -4.20
CA GLY A 220 10.77 16.62 -4.61
C GLY A 220 10.79 17.22 -6.02
N GLU A 221 11.85 16.99 -6.79
CA GLU A 221 12.00 17.49 -8.15
C GLU A 221 11.40 16.50 -9.15
N LEU A 222 10.29 16.86 -9.79
CA LEU A 222 9.62 16.06 -10.79
C LEU A 222 9.79 16.68 -12.19
N PRO A 223 9.86 15.86 -13.26
CA PRO A 223 10.04 16.36 -14.62
C PRO A 223 8.86 17.22 -15.06
N THR A 224 9.14 18.34 -15.71
CA THR A 224 8.15 19.27 -16.29
C THR A 224 8.24 19.38 -17.81
N ASP A 225 9.33 18.92 -18.40
CA ASP A 225 9.54 18.91 -19.84
C ASP A 225 8.82 17.73 -20.48
N ASP A 226 8.05 17.99 -21.54
CA ASP A 226 7.21 17.00 -22.22
C ASP A 226 8.03 15.84 -22.80
N ALA A 227 9.21 16.09 -23.34
CA ALA A 227 10.06 15.04 -23.92
C ALA A 227 10.67 14.16 -22.82
N VAL A 228 11.02 14.74 -21.68
CA VAL A 228 11.52 13.99 -20.51
C VAL A 228 10.42 13.14 -19.89
N ILE A 229 9.19 13.68 -19.75
CA ILE A 229 8.03 12.93 -19.26
C ILE A 229 7.75 11.74 -20.20
N ALA A 230 7.75 11.96 -21.51
CA ALA A 230 7.49 10.93 -22.51
C ALA A 230 8.57 9.82 -22.49
N ASP A 231 9.86 10.18 -22.46
CA ASP A 231 10.96 9.22 -22.41
C ASP A 231 10.95 8.37 -21.14
N LEU A 232 10.69 9.00 -19.98
CA LEU A 232 10.57 8.29 -18.72
C LEU A 232 9.32 7.40 -18.67
N ALA A 233 8.16 7.89 -19.14
CA ALA A 233 6.94 7.09 -19.19
C ALA A 233 7.12 5.84 -20.07
N ALA A 234 7.76 5.99 -21.24
CA ALA A 234 8.13 4.87 -22.10
C ALA A 234 9.10 3.89 -21.39
N THR A 235 10.10 4.42 -20.72
CA THR A 235 11.09 3.61 -20.00
C THR A 235 10.43 2.76 -18.90
N PHE A 236 9.62 3.37 -18.04
CA PHE A 236 8.95 2.64 -16.94
C PHE A 236 7.79 1.75 -17.38
N SER A 237 7.24 1.94 -18.58
CA SER A 237 6.15 1.10 -19.12
C SER A 237 6.64 -0.05 -20.01
N THR A 238 7.86 0.03 -20.56
CA THR A 238 8.45 -1.03 -21.39
C THR A 238 8.96 -2.16 -20.51
N LEU A 239 8.51 -3.39 -20.75
CA LEU A 239 8.71 -4.57 -19.89
C LEU A 239 10.15 -4.72 -19.38
N SER A 240 11.14 -4.72 -20.29
CA SER A 240 12.54 -4.96 -19.91
C SER A 240 13.11 -3.88 -19.01
N PHE A 241 12.81 -2.60 -19.30
CA PHE A 241 13.25 -1.48 -18.48
C PHE A 241 12.48 -1.40 -17.17
N ARG A 242 11.15 -1.62 -17.21
CA ARG A 242 10.29 -1.68 -16.02
C ARG A 242 10.87 -2.65 -15.01
N ASP A 243 11.12 -3.89 -15.44
CA ASP A 243 11.61 -4.94 -14.55
C ASP A 243 13.01 -4.60 -13.99
N ALA A 244 13.88 -3.97 -14.77
CA ALA A 244 15.19 -3.51 -14.31
C ALA A 244 15.18 -2.34 -13.32
N LEU A 245 14.04 -1.65 -13.17
CA LEU A 245 13.88 -0.48 -12.30
C LEU A 245 13.11 -0.79 -11.01
N LEU A 246 12.70 -2.05 -10.78
CA LEU A 246 11.97 -2.43 -9.56
C LEU A 246 12.90 -2.57 -8.33
N ALA A 247 14.18 -2.91 -8.53
CA ALA A 247 15.17 -2.94 -7.44
C ALA A 247 15.71 -1.53 -7.17
N VAL A 248 15.54 -1.08 -5.94
CA VAL A 248 16.09 0.18 -5.43
C VAL A 248 16.74 -0.05 -4.07
N PRO A 249 17.73 0.78 -3.66
CA PRO A 249 18.56 0.48 -2.49
C PRO A 249 17.81 0.49 -1.15
N ASP A 250 16.78 1.30 -1.01
CA ASP A 250 16.06 1.47 0.25
C ASP A 250 14.61 1.94 0.04
N ASP A 251 13.84 1.98 1.12
CA ASP A 251 12.44 2.36 1.07
C ASP A 251 12.21 3.86 0.81
N ALA A 252 13.18 4.73 1.13
CA ALA A 252 13.09 6.16 0.77
C ALA A 252 13.23 6.35 -0.75
N THR A 253 14.19 5.68 -1.37
CA THR A 253 14.35 5.63 -2.83
C THR A 253 13.14 4.97 -3.50
N ARG A 254 12.56 3.95 -2.86
CA ARG A 254 11.33 3.29 -3.33
C ARG A 254 10.15 4.23 -3.35
N LEU A 255 9.98 5.06 -2.31
CA LEU A 255 8.95 6.10 -2.27
C LEU A 255 9.19 7.18 -3.33
N ALA A 256 10.44 7.57 -3.57
CA ALA A 256 10.78 8.52 -4.63
C ALA A 256 10.43 7.97 -6.02
N ALA A 257 10.74 6.69 -6.29
CA ALA A 257 10.36 6.01 -7.51
C ALA A 257 8.82 5.94 -7.66
N GLU A 258 8.10 5.58 -6.60
CA GLU A 258 6.62 5.58 -6.58
C GLU A 258 6.07 6.96 -6.94
N ASN A 259 6.57 8.04 -6.33
CA ASN A 259 6.11 9.40 -6.59
C ASN A 259 6.43 9.86 -8.02
N LEU A 260 7.62 9.54 -8.54
CA LEU A 260 7.97 9.81 -9.93
C LEU A 260 7.03 9.09 -10.88
N VAL A 261 6.84 7.79 -10.71
CA VAL A 261 6.00 6.98 -11.61
C VAL A 261 4.53 7.41 -11.51
N LEU A 262 4.05 7.81 -10.33
CA LEU A 262 2.71 8.40 -10.16
C LEU A 262 2.58 9.71 -10.94
N HIS A 263 3.62 10.56 -10.95
CA HIS A 263 3.63 11.76 -11.78
C HIS A 263 3.56 11.42 -13.26
N LEU A 264 4.32 10.44 -13.74
CA LEU A 264 4.28 9.97 -15.13
C LEU A 264 2.91 9.38 -15.48
N TRP A 265 2.34 8.58 -14.58
CA TRP A 265 0.99 8.00 -14.72
C TRP A 265 -0.07 9.07 -14.93
N ARG A 266 -0.04 10.13 -14.14
CA ARG A 266 -1.00 11.24 -14.24
C ARG A 266 -0.98 11.92 -15.61
N HIS A 267 0.16 11.88 -16.31
CA HIS A 267 0.36 12.50 -17.62
C HIS A 267 0.18 11.54 -18.80
N SER A 268 -0.03 10.25 -18.53
CA SER A 268 -0.15 9.21 -19.55
C SER A 268 -1.60 8.80 -19.81
N CYS A 269 -1.84 8.17 -20.96
CA CYS A 269 -3.06 7.46 -21.30
C CYS A 269 -2.79 5.96 -21.40
N ASP A 270 -3.85 5.14 -21.42
CA ASP A 270 -3.72 3.71 -21.68
C ASP A 270 -3.16 3.44 -23.10
N PRO A 271 -2.39 2.35 -23.27
CA PRO A 271 -2.06 1.31 -22.28
C PRO A 271 -0.88 1.66 -21.34
N VAL A 272 -0.17 2.77 -21.57
CA VAL A 272 1.01 3.16 -20.80
C VAL A 272 0.64 3.45 -19.34
N ALA A 273 -0.45 4.15 -19.10
CA ALA A 273 -0.94 4.43 -17.73
C ALA A 273 -1.14 3.13 -16.93
N GLY A 274 -1.78 2.11 -17.52
CA GLY A 274 -1.96 0.81 -16.88
C GLY A 274 -0.65 0.11 -16.50
N GLN A 275 0.40 0.21 -17.34
CA GLN A 275 1.73 -0.34 -17.02
C GLN A 275 2.40 0.43 -15.89
N LEU A 276 2.31 1.76 -15.87
CA LEU A 276 2.86 2.60 -14.81
C LEU A 276 2.15 2.34 -13.47
N ALA A 277 0.84 2.09 -13.50
CA ALA A 277 0.07 1.72 -12.30
C ALA A 277 0.60 0.42 -11.64
N ILE A 278 1.02 -0.58 -12.46
CA ILE A 278 1.67 -1.80 -11.96
C ILE A 278 2.99 -1.47 -11.23
N VAL A 279 3.81 -0.59 -11.80
CA VAL A 279 5.09 -0.18 -11.18
C VAL A 279 4.83 0.50 -9.82
N ILE A 280 3.85 1.40 -9.76
CA ILE A 280 3.44 2.05 -8.51
C ILE A 280 3.02 1.00 -7.50
N ALA A 281 2.18 0.02 -7.91
CA ALA A 281 1.70 -1.04 -7.04
C ALA A 281 2.84 -1.88 -6.45
N VAL A 282 3.85 -2.25 -7.25
CA VAL A 282 5.04 -2.98 -6.77
C VAL A 282 5.81 -2.17 -5.74
N HIS A 283 6.12 -0.91 -6.04
CA HIS A 283 6.87 -0.07 -5.11
C HIS A 283 6.11 0.16 -3.81
N ALA A 284 4.82 0.47 -3.89
CA ALA A 284 3.96 0.66 -2.72
C ALA A 284 3.84 -0.63 -1.87
N TYR A 285 3.63 -1.78 -2.51
CA TYR A 285 3.56 -3.08 -1.85
C TYR A 285 4.88 -3.40 -1.11
N LEU A 286 6.02 -3.31 -1.80
CA LEU A 286 7.33 -3.61 -1.22
C LEU A 286 7.70 -2.67 -0.06
N ARG A 287 7.15 -1.47 -0.03
CA ARG A 287 7.27 -0.51 1.08
C ARG A 287 6.32 -0.80 2.23
N GLY A 288 5.41 -1.78 2.08
CA GLY A 288 4.40 -2.13 3.08
C GLY A 288 3.13 -1.27 3.03
N SER A 289 2.92 -0.50 1.95
CA SER A 289 1.71 0.29 1.76
C SER A 289 0.69 -0.47 0.89
N GLY A 290 0.06 -1.51 1.46
CA GLY A 290 -0.94 -2.33 0.76
C GLY A 290 -2.13 -1.53 0.24
N THR A 291 -2.54 -0.47 0.94
CA THR A 291 -3.63 0.42 0.50
C THR A 291 -3.27 1.15 -0.79
N VAL A 292 -2.09 1.78 -0.87
CA VAL A 292 -1.64 2.45 -2.10
C VAL A 292 -1.45 1.45 -3.23
N ALA A 293 -0.89 0.25 -2.94
CA ALA A 293 -0.76 -0.81 -3.92
C ALA A 293 -2.11 -1.23 -4.50
N ARG A 294 -3.13 -1.39 -3.67
CA ARG A 294 -4.50 -1.72 -4.11
C ARG A 294 -5.10 -0.63 -4.99
N ILE A 295 -5.01 0.63 -4.57
CA ILE A 295 -5.49 1.77 -5.36
C ILE A 295 -4.76 1.85 -6.71
N ALA A 296 -3.47 1.58 -6.75
CA ALA A 296 -2.73 1.54 -8.01
C ALA A 296 -3.23 0.42 -8.93
N LEU A 297 -3.50 -0.79 -8.40
CA LEU A 297 -4.02 -1.91 -9.19
C LEU A 297 -5.45 -1.68 -9.71
N GLU A 298 -6.27 -0.88 -9.02
CA GLU A 298 -7.59 -0.43 -9.51
C GLU A 298 -7.46 0.41 -10.81
N ASN A 299 -6.27 0.99 -11.07
CA ASN A 299 -5.94 1.77 -12.26
C ASN A 299 -5.08 1.01 -13.28
N ALA A 300 -4.88 -0.29 -13.11
CA ALA A 300 -4.15 -1.17 -14.02
C ALA A 300 -5.11 -2.06 -14.81
N ASP A 301 -4.62 -2.64 -15.93
CA ASP A 301 -5.41 -3.66 -16.63
C ASP A 301 -5.65 -4.88 -15.72
N PRO A 302 -6.91 -5.20 -15.37
CA PRO A 302 -7.23 -6.31 -14.47
C PRO A 302 -6.85 -7.69 -15.04
N LYS A 303 -6.61 -7.80 -16.34
CA LYS A 303 -6.20 -9.04 -17.02
C LYS A 303 -4.68 -9.19 -17.15
N HIS A 304 -3.93 -8.15 -16.81
CA HIS A 304 -2.48 -8.22 -16.90
C HIS A 304 -1.91 -9.21 -15.87
N PRO A 305 -0.99 -10.12 -16.24
CA PRO A 305 -0.49 -11.17 -15.34
C PRO A 305 0.10 -10.62 -14.03
N MET A 306 0.82 -9.48 -14.08
CA MET A 306 1.37 -8.86 -12.88
C MET A 306 0.27 -8.26 -11.98
N THR A 307 -0.81 -7.71 -12.57
CA THR A 307 -1.96 -7.22 -11.80
C THR A 307 -2.63 -8.37 -11.05
N LEU A 308 -2.85 -9.51 -11.72
CA LEU A 308 -3.41 -10.71 -11.10
C LEU A 308 -2.51 -11.25 -10.00
N LEU A 309 -1.20 -11.32 -10.24
CA LEU A 309 -0.23 -11.78 -9.25
C LEU A 309 -0.23 -10.89 -8.02
N LEU A 310 -0.08 -9.57 -8.20
CA LEU A 310 -0.06 -8.62 -7.08
C LEU A 310 -1.38 -8.56 -6.32
N SER A 311 -2.52 -8.67 -7.03
CA SER A 311 -3.83 -8.78 -6.37
C SER A 311 -3.90 -10.02 -5.50
N THR A 312 -3.46 -11.17 -6.02
CA THR A 312 -3.39 -12.43 -5.27
C THR A 312 -2.50 -12.30 -4.04
N VAL A 313 -1.32 -11.69 -4.19
CA VAL A 313 -0.37 -11.44 -3.09
C VAL A 313 -1.01 -10.55 -2.01
N LEU A 314 -1.72 -9.49 -2.41
CA LEU A 314 -2.43 -8.60 -1.48
C LEU A 314 -3.63 -9.31 -0.82
N ASP A 315 -4.37 -10.12 -1.56
CA ASP A 315 -5.54 -10.86 -1.06
C ASP A 315 -5.15 -11.95 -0.06
N HIS A 316 -3.96 -12.52 -0.19
CA HIS A 316 -3.41 -13.48 0.78
C HIS A 316 -2.53 -12.81 1.84
N ALA A 317 -2.43 -11.48 1.81
CA ALA A 317 -1.56 -10.64 2.65
C ALA A 317 -0.14 -11.21 2.84
N VAL A 318 0.40 -11.75 1.77
CA VAL A 318 1.80 -12.18 1.76
C VAL A 318 2.67 -11.02 2.23
N ALA A 319 3.55 -11.27 3.19
CA ALA A 319 4.40 -10.20 3.71
C ALA A 319 5.37 -9.70 2.63
N PRO A 320 5.57 -8.37 2.48
CA PRO A 320 6.52 -7.83 1.51
C PRO A 320 7.93 -8.42 1.62
N SER A 321 8.36 -8.80 2.83
CA SER A 321 9.65 -9.45 3.08
C SER A 321 9.79 -10.81 2.38
N GLU A 322 8.70 -11.55 2.19
CA GLU A 322 8.73 -12.88 1.57
C GLU A 322 9.02 -12.82 0.07
N ILE A 323 8.48 -11.81 -0.63
CA ILE A 323 8.66 -11.71 -2.08
C ILE A 323 9.65 -10.62 -2.50
N ARG A 324 10.08 -9.74 -1.58
CA ARG A 324 11.05 -8.67 -1.86
C ARG A 324 12.29 -9.22 -2.55
N HIS A 325 12.87 -10.26 -1.98
CA HIS A 325 14.07 -10.89 -2.50
C HIS A 325 13.91 -11.44 -3.92
N VAL A 326 12.74 -12.02 -4.23
CA VAL A 326 12.43 -12.57 -5.55
C VAL A 326 12.35 -11.43 -6.58
N ILE A 327 11.63 -10.35 -6.25
CA ILE A 327 11.47 -9.19 -7.14
C ILE A 327 12.81 -8.48 -7.36
N GLU A 328 13.58 -8.25 -6.28
CA GLU A 328 14.85 -7.55 -6.36
C GLU A 328 15.88 -8.34 -7.16
N ASN A 329 15.98 -9.66 -6.97
CA ASN A 329 16.87 -10.52 -7.76
C ASN A 329 16.47 -10.54 -9.23
N ALA A 330 15.17 -10.67 -9.54
CA ALA A 330 14.68 -10.62 -10.92
C ALA A 330 15.01 -9.26 -11.58
N SER A 331 14.88 -8.17 -10.83
CA SER A 331 15.20 -6.83 -11.30
C SER A 331 16.69 -6.63 -11.57
N VAL A 332 17.55 -7.11 -10.67
CA VAL A 332 19.01 -7.06 -10.86
C VAL A 332 19.43 -7.86 -12.10
N GLU A 333 18.82 -9.04 -12.31
CA GLU A 333 19.10 -9.86 -13.48
C GLU A 333 18.59 -9.22 -14.79
N ALA A 334 17.38 -8.64 -14.77
CA ALA A 334 16.85 -7.89 -15.89
C ALA A 334 17.78 -6.71 -16.26
N ARG A 335 18.26 -5.98 -15.25
CA ARG A 335 19.20 -4.87 -15.45
C ARG A 335 20.54 -5.35 -16.03
N ARG A 336 21.05 -6.47 -15.53
CA ARG A 336 22.29 -7.09 -16.04
C ARG A 336 22.12 -7.50 -17.50
N THR A 337 21.01 -8.11 -17.86
CA THR A 337 20.71 -8.52 -19.25
C THR A 337 20.63 -7.32 -20.18
N LEU A 338 19.99 -6.22 -19.76
CA LEU A 338 19.90 -4.98 -20.52
C LEU A 338 21.28 -4.33 -20.77
N LEU A 339 22.19 -4.47 -19.85
CA LEU A 339 23.53 -3.85 -19.88
C LEU A 339 24.62 -4.78 -20.43
N SER A 340 24.33 -6.07 -20.65
CA SER A 340 25.31 -6.99 -21.27
C SER A 340 25.39 -6.71 -22.76
N GLU A 341 26.61 -6.66 -23.30
CA GLU A 341 26.84 -6.59 -24.72
C GLU A 341 26.29 -7.85 -25.42
N PRO A 342 25.73 -7.74 -26.65
CA PRO A 342 25.33 -8.91 -27.41
C PRO A 342 26.57 -9.77 -27.63
N THR A 343 26.50 -11.03 -27.22
CA THR A 343 27.52 -12.01 -27.61
C THR A 343 27.46 -12.14 -29.12
N ILE A 344 28.40 -11.54 -29.82
CA ILE A 344 28.56 -11.78 -31.24
C ILE A 344 29.05 -13.22 -31.35
N ASP A 345 28.12 -14.15 -31.61
CA ASP A 345 28.47 -15.51 -32.02
C ASP A 345 29.31 -15.39 -33.31
N GLN A 346 30.61 -15.58 -33.16
CA GLN A 346 31.50 -15.73 -34.28
C GLN A 346 31.16 -17.09 -34.93
N ALA A 347 30.30 -17.05 -35.95
CA ALA A 347 30.07 -18.16 -36.82
C ALA A 347 31.21 -18.30 -37.86
#